data_5761ebb20dbc19ab7478df033721b0ee
#
_entry.id   5761ebb20dbc19ab7478df033721b0ee
#
_cell.length_a   1.000
_cell.length_b   1.000
_cell.length_c   1.000
_cell.angle_alpha   90.00
_cell.angle_beta   90.00
_cell.angle_gamma   90.00
#
_symmetry.space_group_name_H-M   'P 1'
#
loop_
_entity.id
_entity.type
_entity.pdbx_description
1 polymer ?
#
loop_
_entity_poly.entity_id
_entity_poly.type
_entity_poly.pdbx_seq_one_letter_code
_entity_poly.pdbx_strand_id
1 'polypeptide(L)'
;GAKSVSVLTSYKVGTDSPYRTFSTYYGSQTDAVTSGRYNKIKNFFIHRSLDNLPEKFKEYYKFFKIQNQLENLFGNKQLDIEIVTDHKEEPLLLQVRPLMGKAIKKEPIMVERSVIDENVKRYKELIPTTDDRFGTNQIYSNMSDMNPAEMIGKKPDNIAFSLYRFMFTDTTWNKQRGEFGYRIYSGGKLMELFNNVAYINVNHSLNSFLTRNIKNETCEKIINYQLNKLETYPHLHDSIEFDISRSSYTFETDEKFGEEYKNIIDRKEIIQWH
;
A
#
# COMPACT_ATOMS: atom_id res chain seq x y z
N GLY A 1 11.37 28.92 -5.46
CA GLY A 1 10.37 28.29 -4.61
C GLY A 1 10.73 26.84 -4.30
N ALA A 2 10.08 26.23 -3.36
CA ALA A 2 10.27 24.82 -3.05
C ALA A 2 9.75 23.94 -4.18
N LYS A 3 10.46 22.83 -4.50
CA LYS A 3 10.02 21.78 -5.41
C LYS A 3 9.22 20.71 -4.67
N SER A 4 9.65 20.40 -3.45
CA SER A 4 8.91 19.47 -2.58
C SER A 4 9.06 19.86 -1.10
N VAL A 5 8.12 19.37 -0.30
CA VAL A 5 8.11 19.50 1.15
C VAL A 5 8.04 18.11 1.74
N SER A 6 8.89 17.80 2.71
CA SER A 6 8.95 16.50 3.36
C SER A 6 8.95 16.63 4.87
N VAL A 7 8.21 15.75 5.52
CA VAL A 7 8.25 15.53 6.96
C VAL A 7 8.81 14.15 7.23
N LEU A 8 9.87 14.09 8.03
CA LEU A 8 10.55 12.85 8.39
C LEU A 8 10.37 12.62 9.89
N THR A 9 9.94 11.45 10.29
CA THR A 9 9.85 11.09 11.71
C THR A 9 10.72 9.88 12.03
N SER A 10 11.33 9.89 13.21
CA SER A 10 12.17 8.78 13.66
C SER A 10 11.39 7.49 13.93
N TYR A 11 10.11 7.62 14.24
CA TYR A 11 9.18 6.52 14.46
C TYR A 11 7.82 6.84 13.82
N LYS A 12 7.06 5.83 13.46
CA LYS A 12 5.69 6.01 12.96
C LYS A 12 4.81 6.55 14.08
N VAL A 13 4.29 7.76 13.88
CA VAL A 13 3.45 8.47 14.87
C VAL A 13 2.21 7.64 15.21
N GLY A 14 1.86 7.62 16.49
CA GLY A 14 0.66 6.94 16.98
C GLY A 14 0.76 5.41 17.07
N THR A 15 1.94 4.84 16.79
CA THR A 15 2.19 3.41 16.90
C THR A 15 3.52 3.14 17.58
N ASP A 16 3.67 1.93 18.15
CA ASP A 16 4.96 1.46 18.69
C ASP A 16 5.83 0.81 17.60
N SER A 17 5.56 1.12 16.32
CA SER A 17 6.24 0.50 15.19
C SER A 17 7.64 1.08 14.99
N PRO A 18 8.68 0.25 14.84
CA PRO A 18 10.07 0.68 14.68
C PRO A 18 10.38 1.13 13.24
N TYR A 19 9.53 1.99 12.68
CA TYR A 19 9.69 2.49 11.33
C TYR A 19 9.92 4.00 11.33
N ARG A 20 10.96 4.46 10.65
CA ARG A 20 11.06 5.85 10.20
C ARG A 20 10.01 6.12 9.14
N THR A 21 9.44 7.31 9.14
CA THR A 21 8.49 7.71 8.09
C THR A 21 9.02 8.89 7.29
N PHE A 22 8.72 8.88 6.01
CA PHE A 22 9.02 9.95 5.06
C PHE A 22 7.72 10.28 4.35
N SER A 23 7.18 11.47 4.62
CA SER A 23 5.97 11.97 3.98
C SER A 23 6.35 13.14 3.10
N THR A 24 6.22 13.00 1.78
CA THR A 24 6.66 14.00 0.80
C THR A 24 5.49 14.47 -0.07
N TYR A 25 5.35 15.78 -0.17
CA TYR A 25 4.49 16.46 -1.12
C TYR A 25 5.33 17.16 -2.18
N TYR A 26 5.01 16.94 -3.45
CA TYR A 26 5.65 17.62 -4.58
C TYR A 26 4.86 18.88 -4.94
N GLY A 27 5.38 20.04 -4.57
CA GLY A 27 4.78 21.35 -4.76
C GLY A 27 5.40 22.39 -3.83
N SER A 28 5.01 23.64 -4.00
CA SER A 28 5.58 24.79 -3.29
C SER A 28 4.94 25.10 -1.92
N GLN A 29 3.87 24.38 -1.57
CA GLN A 29 3.11 24.68 -0.33
C GLN A 29 3.75 23.96 0.85
N THR A 30 4.32 24.74 1.76
CA THR A 30 5.12 24.23 2.89
C THR A 30 4.29 23.56 3.98
N ASP A 31 3.00 23.85 4.09
CA ASP A 31 2.07 23.24 5.04
C ASP A 31 1.37 21.98 4.49
N ALA A 32 1.66 21.58 3.26
CA ALA A 32 0.94 20.51 2.58
C ALA A 32 0.97 19.17 3.32
N VAL A 33 2.11 18.81 3.90
CA VAL A 33 2.25 17.53 4.62
C VAL A 33 1.61 17.59 6.01
N THR A 34 1.69 18.75 6.69
CA THR A 34 1.24 18.89 8.08
C THR A 34 -0.24 19.23 8.19
N SER A 35 -0.83 19.85 7.17
CA SER A 35 -2.24 20.28 7.19
C SER A 35 -3.25 19.15 6.94
N GLY A 36 -2.82 18.03 6.38
CA GLY A 36 -3.70 16.91 6.02
C GLY A 36 -4.70 17.22 4.88
N ARG A 37 -4.56 18.36 4.20
CA ARG A 37 -5.52 18.83 3.17
C ARG A 37 -5.24 18.34 1.77
N TYR A 38 -4.11 17.69 1.54
CA TYR A 38 -3.63 17.34 0.21
C TYR A 38 -3.57 15.82 0.02
N ASN A 39 -4.26 15.31 -1.00
CA ASN A 39 -4.37 13.88 -1.31
C ASN A 39 -3.16 13.29 -2.05
N LYS A 40 -2.14 14.11 -2.39
CA LYS A 40 -0.97 13.68 -3.18
C LYS A 40 0.30 13.61 -2.34
N ILE A 41 0.20 13.09 -1.11
CA ILE A 41 1.37 12.87 -0.25
C ILE A 41 1.89 11.45 -0.51
N LYS A 42 3.16 11.34 -0.89
CA LYS A 42 3.85 10.04 -0.93
C LYS A 42 4.37 9.71 0.45
N ASN A 43 3.97 8.57 0.98
CA ASN A 43 4.45 8.05 2.25
C ASN A 43 5.41 6.88 2.00
N PHE A 44 6.54 6.91 2.69
CA PHE A 44 7.54 5.87 2.62
C PHE A 44 7.98 5.49 4.05
N PHE A 45 8.12 4.20 4.30
CA PHE A 45 8.45 3.66 5.62
C PHE A 45 9.73 2.84 5.55
N ILE A 46 10.65 3.06 6.49
CA ILE A 46 11.91 2.33 6.59
C ILE A 46 12.03 1.72 7.97
N HIS A 47 12.25 0.41 8.04
CA HIS A 47 12.55 -0.23 9.30
C HIS A 47 13.87 0.29 9.87
N ARG A 48 13.90 0.61 11.18
CA ARG A 48 15.06 1.23 11.83
C ARG A 48 16.33 0.36 11.86
N SER A 49 16.20 -0.96 11.67
CA SER A 49 17.35 -1.86 11.55
C SER A 49 18.09 -1.78 10.23
N LEU A 50 17.58 -1.02 9.26
CA LEU A 50 18.25 -0.83 7.98
C LEU A 50 19.29 0.28 8.08
N ASP A 51 20.53 -0.06 7.77
CA ASP A 51 21.66 0.89 7.73
C ASP A 51 21.74 1.63 6.38
N ASN A 52 21.22 1.02 5.31
CA ASN A 52 21.21 1.57 3.97
C ASN A 52 19.86 1.34 3.29
N LEU A 53 19.51 2.25 2.37
CA LEU A 53 18.32 2.10 1.53
C LEU A 53 18.60 1.20 0.33
N PRO A 54 17.63 0.33 -0.05
CA PRO A 54 17.67 -0.35 -1.34
C PRO A 54 17.71 0.64 -2.52
N GLU A 55 18.38 0.27 -3.61
CA GLU A 55 18.60 1.12 -4.80
C GLU A 55 17.30 1.72 -5.37
N LYS A 56 16.20 0.97 -5.34
CA LYS A 56 14.89 1.45 -5.78
C LYS A 56 14.36 2.67 -5.03
N PHE A 57 14.95 3.00 -3.88
CA PHE A 57 14.59 4.15 -3.05
C PHE A 57 15.68 5.23 -3.01
N LYS A 58 16.57 5.26 -3.99
CA LYS A 58 17.69 6.23 -4.06
C LYS A 58 17.25 7.69 -3.99
N GLU A 59 16.03 8.02 -4.42
CA GLU A 59 15.47 9.37 -4.31
C GLU A 59 15.37 9.86 -2.86
N TYR A 60 15.22 8.93 -1.89
CA TYR A 60 15.14 9.24 -0.46
C TYR A 60 16.50 9.19 0.26
N TYR A 61 17.59 8.86 -0.45
CA TYR A 61 18.88 8.64 0.18
C TYR A 61 19.41 9.88 0.90
N LYS A 62 19.28 11.07 0.31
CA LYS A 62 19.67 12.34 0.93
C LYS A 62 18.92 12.58 2.25
N PHE A 63 17.60 12.35 2.25
CA PHE A 63 16.76 12.50 3.44
C PHE A 63 17.14 11.49 4.54
N PHE A 64 17.36 10.24 4.16
CA PHE A 64 17.79 9.20 5.09
C PHE A 64 19.11 9.54 5.76
N LYS A 65 20.08 10.04 5.00
CA LYS A 65 21.38 10.47 5.52
C LYS A 65 21.25 11.65 6.48
N ILE A 66 20.46 12.67 6.13
CA ILE A 66 20.18 13.80 7.00
C ILE A 66 19.52 13.37 8.31
N GLN A 67 18.52 12.53 8.24
CA GLN A 67 17.84 12.01 9.43
C GLN A 67 18.82 11.28 10.36
N ASN A 68 19.66 10.39 9.82
CA ASN A 68 20.67 9.68 10.61
C ASN A 68 21.67 10.65 11.28
N GLN A 69 22.13 11.67 10.55
CA GLN A 69 23.03 12.68 11.10
C GLN A 69 22.38 13.49 12.23
N LEU A 70 21.12 13.89 12.08
CA LEU A 70 20.39 14.63 13.09
C LEU A 70 20.07 13.76 14.32
N GLU A 71 19.63 12.51 14.13
CA GLU A 71 19.41 11.58 15.24
C GLU A 71 20.68 11.39 16.08
N ASN A 72 21.84 11.30 15.42
CA ASN A 72 23.13 11.20 16.12
C ASN A 72 23.50 12.50 16.83
N LEU A 73 23.35 13.65 16.15
CA LEU A 73 23.73 14.96 16.69
C LEU A 73 22.94 15.33 17.95
N PHE A 74 21.64 15.06 17.95
CA PHE A 74 20.78 15.40 19.07
C PHE A 74 20.77 14.35 20.19
N GLY A 75 21.44 13.20 20.00
CA GLY A 75 21.39 12.08 20.95
C GLY A 75 19.95 11.61 21.24
N ASN A 76 18.98 12.10 20.48
CA ASN A 76 17.57 11.77 20.57
C ASN A 76 17.14 11.07 19.29
N LYS A 77 16.69 9.84 19.44
CA LYS A 77 16.24 9.00 18.31
C LYS A 77 14.75 9.19 17.98
N GLN A 78 14.10 10.18 18.57
CA GLN A 78 12.69 10.51 18.37
C GLN A 78 12.56 11.96 17.87
N LEU A 79 12.84 12.14 16.60
CA LEU A 79 12.81 13.46 15.95
C LEU A 79 11.65 13.55 14.95
N ASP A 80 11.11 14.74 14.84
CA ASP A 80 10.24 15.24 13.80
C ASP A 80 11.01 16.33 13.04
N ILE A 81 11.20 16.13 11.73
CA ILE A 81 12.12 16.90 10.90
C ILE A 81 11.36 17.40 9.69
N GLU A 82 11.40 18.70 9.44
CA GLU A 82 10.82 19.33 8.26
C GLU A 82 11.91 19.76 7.27
N ILE A 83 11.80 19.31 6.03
CA ILE A 83 12.76 19.58 4.95
C ILE A 83 12.00 20.04 3.70
N VAL A 84 12.56 21.02 3.01
CA VAL A 84 12.15 21.35 1.63
C VAL A 84 13.28 21.04 0.67
N THR A 85 12.96 20.73 -0.57
CA THR A 85 13.95 20.69 -1.64
C THR A 85 13.73 21.87 -2.59
N ASP A 86 14.83 22.42 -3.07
CA ASP A 86 14.80 23.42 -4.13
C ASP A 86 14.71 22.76 -5.52
N HIS A 87 14.75 23.58 -6.57
CA HIS A 87 14.72 23.08 -7.95
C HIS A 87 15.98 22.31 -8.37
N LYS A 88 17.07 22.40 -7.60
CA LYS A 88 18.29 21.63 -7.80
C LYS A 88 18.27 20.31 -7.03
N GLU A 89 17.13 19.99 -6.39
CA GLU A 89 16.97 18.81 -5.55
C GLU A 89 17.88 18.77 -4.31
N GLU A 90 18.32 19.96 -3.87
CA GLU A 90 19.09 20.07 -2.63
C GLU A 90 18.15 20.25 -1.44
N PRO A 91 18.32 19.41 -0.41
CA PRO A 91 17.49 19.50 0.79
C PRO A 91 17.91 20.67 1.67
N LEU A 92 16.92 21.46 2.09
CA LEU A 92 17.07 22.56 3.05
C LEU A 92 16.30 22.20 4.30
N LEU A 93 16.99 22.15 5.43
CA LEU A 93 16.41 21.87 6.73
C LEU A 93 15.62 23.09 7.21
N LEU A 94 14.31 22.92 7.49
CA LEU A 94 13.48 23.98 8.03
C LEU A 94 13.35 23.89 9.54
N GLN A 95 13.08 22.68 10.05
CA GLN A 95 12.84 22.48 11.47
C GLN A 95 13.28 21.10 11.93
N VAL A 96 13.79 21.03 13.16
CA VAL A 96 14.01 19.79 13.91
C VAL A 96 13.43 19.97 15.30
N ARG A 97 12.59 19.03 15.73
CA ARG A 97 12.02 19.04 17.08
C ARG A 97 11.91 17.61 17.61
N PRO A 98 11.82 17.43 18.93
CA PRO A 98 11.44 16.13 19.49
C PRO A 98 10.08 15.72 18.93
N LEU A 99 9.97 14.44 18.53
CA LEU A 99 8.72 13.88 18.07
C LEU A 99 7.70 13.90 19.21
N MET A 100 6.68 14.74 19.06
CA MET A 100 5.62 14.88 20.06
C MET A 100 4.59 13.78 19.85
N GLY A 101 4.43 12.94 20.83
CA GLY A 101 3.41 11.89 20.90
C GLY A 101 3.13 11.55 22.34
N LYS A 102 2.11 10.73 22.63
CA LYS A 102 2.01 10.10 23.96
C LYS A 102 3.35 9.45 24.21
N ALA A 103 4.05 9.90 25.25
CA ALA A 103 5.35 9.35 25.62
C ALA A 103 5.27 7.83 25.51
N ILE A 104 5.99 7.26 24.56
CA ILE A 104 6.08 5.81 24.39
C ILE A 104 6.78 5.34 25.67
N LYS A 105 5.99 4.93 26.67
CA LYS A 105 6.49 4.48 27.98
C LYS A 105 7.25 3.17 27.88
N LYS A 106 7.26 2.55 26.69
CA LYS A 106 8.01 1.33 26.40
C LYS A 106 8.88 1.59 25.18
N GLU A 107 10.11 1.08 25.21
CA GLU A 107 10.93 1.03 24.01
C GLU A 107 10.13 0.38 22.89
N PRO A 108 10.16 0.92 21.65
CA PRO A 108 9.48 0.28 20.54
C PRO A 108 9.92 -1.15 20.40
N ILE A 109 8.97 -2.07 20.27
CA ILE A 109 9.29 -3.48 20.04
C ILE A 109 10.02 -3.55 18.70
N MET A 110 11.32 -3.83 18.74
CA MET A 110 12.12 -4.07 17.56
C MET A 110 11.75 -5.44 17.00
N VAL A 111 11.27 -5.47 15.76
CA VAL A 111 11.11 -6.72 15.03
C VAL A 111 12.50 -7.23 14.68
N GLU A 112 12.82 -8.47 15.04
CA GLU A 112 14.08 -9.06 14.66
C GLU A 112 14.26 -9.12 13.15
N ARG A 113 15.46 -8.88 12.68
CA ARG A 113 15.78 -8.92 11.24
C ARG A 113 15.42 -10.26 10.61
N SER A 114 15.60 -11.36 11.34
CA SER A 114 15.22 -12.70 10.92
C SER A 114 13.75 -12.82 10.53
N VAL A 115 12.85 -12.17 11.29
CA VAL A 115 11.40 -12.17 11.01
C VAL A 115 11.10 -11.43 9.71
N ILE A 116 11.81 -10.33 9.45
CA ILE A 116 11.67 -9.59 8.19
C ILE A 116 12.13 -10.47 7.01
N ASP A 117 13.31 -11.07 7.15
CA ASP A 117 13.88 -11.91 6.09
C ASP A 117 13.03 -13.16 5.82
N GLU A 118 12.45 -13.76 6.85
CA GLU A 118 11.49 -14.86 6.72
C GLU A 118 10.23 -14.44 5.96
N ASN A 119 9.65 -13.28 6.30
CA ASN A 119 8.47 -12.78 5.59
C ASN A 119 8.79 -12.41 4.13
N VAL A 120 9.98 -11.87 3.85
CA VAL A 120 10.43 -11.61 2.48
C VAL A 120 10.58 -12.91 1.69
N LYS A 121 11.15 -13.95 2.31
CA LYS A 121 11.26 -15.29 1.71
C LYS A 121 9.88 -15.85 1.40
N ARG A 122 8.99 -15.84 2.40
CA ARG A 122 7.60 -16.30 2.23
C ARG A 122 6.88 -15.55 1.12
N TYR A 123 6.98 -14.22 1.06
CA TYR A 123 6.39 -13.43 -0.02
C TYR A 123 6.84 -13.90 -1.40
N LYS A 124 8.14 -14.17 -1.56
CA LYS A 124 8.69 -14.67 -2.84
C LYS A 124 8.17 -16.06 -3.21
N GLU A 125 7.98 -16.93 -2.22
CA GLU A 125 7.43 -18.28 -2.40
C GLU A 125 5.94 -18.27 -2.79
N LEU A 126 5.22 -17.21 -2.44
CA LEU A 126 3.80 -17.05 -2.77
C LEU A 126 3.54 -16.48 -4.17
N ILE A 127 4.59 -16.06 -4.89
CA ILE A 127 4.44 -15.66 -6.29
C ILE A 127 4.15 -16.94 -7.11
N PRO A 128 2.96 -17.05 -7.72
CA PRO A 128 2.60 -18.28 -8.43
C PRO A 128 3.50 -18.48 -9.65
N THR A 129 3.91 -19.72 -9.87
CA THR A 129 4.62 -20.11 -11.10
C THR A 129 3.68 -20.27 -12.29
N THR A 130 2.40 -20.58 -12.01
CA THR A 130 1.31 -20.63 -12.99
C THR A 130 0.14 -19.85 -12.39
N ASP A 131 -0.26 -18.79 -13.06
CA ASP A 131 -1.34 -17.93 -12.62
C ASP A 131 -2.21 -17.54 -13.80
N ASP A 132 -3.50 -17.71 -13.66
CA ASP A 132 -4.50 -17.30 -14.64
C ASP A 132 -5.04 -15.89 -14.37
N ARG A 133 -4.49 -15.19 -13.38
CA ARG A 133 -4.79 -13.81 -13.04
C ARG A 133 -3.98 -12.84 -13.90
N PHE A 134 -4.51 -11.66 -14.05
CA PHE A 134 -3.86 -10.53 -14.71
C PHE A 134 -3.02 -9.71 -13.75
N GLY A 135 -2.04 -8.98 -14.29
CA GLY A 135 -1.14 -8.13 -13.52
C GLY A 135 0.06 -8.88 -12.93
N THR A 136 1.22 -8.23 -12.98
CA THR A 136 2.50 -8.85 -12.64
C THR A 136 2.88 -8.71 -11.16
N ASN A 137 2.36 -7.67 -10.48
CA ASN A 137 2.75 -7.37 -9.10
C ASN A 137 1.82 -8.04 -8.10
N GLN A 138 2.42 -8.60 -7.04
CA GLN A 138 1.67 -9.13 -5.91
C GLN A 138 1.74 -8.12 -4.76
N ILE A 139 0.58 -7.64 -4.31
CA ILE A 139 0.47 -6.72 -3.17
C ILE A 139 -0.41 -7.39 -2.12
N TYR A 140 0.04 -7.35 -0.87
CA TYR A 140 -0.72 -7.84 0.28
C TYR A 140 -1.07 -6.69 1.19
N SER A 141 -2.35 -6.50 1.48
CA SER A 141 -2.85 -5.41 2.32
C SER A 141 -4.19 -5.78 2.97
N ASN A 142 -4.74 -4.86 3.74
CA ASN A 142 -6.13 -4.90 4.13
C ASN A 142 -6.96 -4.17 3.07
N MET A 143 -8.20 -4.60 2.89
CA MET A 143 -9.17 -3.92 2.03
C MET A 143 -10.44 -3.66 2.85
N SER A 144 -11.24 -2.66 2.48
CA SER A 144 -12.42 -2.26 3.27
C SER A 144 -13.43 -3.39 3.42
N ASP A 145 -13.72 -4.14 2.35
CA ASP A 145 -14.67 -5.24 2.37
C ASP A 145 -14.06 -6.57 2.85
N MET A 146 -12.74 -6.64 2.92
CA MET A 146 -11.99 -7.84 3.29
C MET A 146 -10.86 -7.53 4.24
N ASN A 147 -11.19 -6.93 5.37
CA ASN A 147 -10.24 -6.76 6.47
C ASN A 147 -10.32 -7.96 7.43
N PRO A 148 -9.44 -8.96 7.33
CA PRO A 148 -9.51 -10.14 8.18
C PRO A 148 -9.41 -9.81 9.67
N ALA A 149 -8.75 -8.73 10.03
CA ALA A 149 -8.60 -8.32 11.41
C ALA A 149 -9.91 -7.98 12.11
N GLU A 150 -10.94 -7.58 11.37
CA GLU A 150 -12.26 -7.30 11.91
C GLU A 150 -13.05 -8.57 12.25
N MET A 151 -12.78 -9.66 11.52
CA MET A 151 -13.50 -10.92 11.67
C MET A 151 -12.78 -11.92 12.60
N ILE A 152 -11.46 -12.03 12.48
CA ILE A 152 -10.66 -13.04 13.17
C ILE A 152 -9.55 -12.45 14.04
N GLY A 153 -9.51 -11.12 14.18
CA GLY A 153 -8.53 -10.40 14.98
C GLY A 153 -7.21 -10.16 14.25
N LYS A 154 -6.43 -9.21 14.78
CA LYS A 154 -5.13 -8.80 14.18
C LYS A 154 -4.12 -9.94 14.07
N LYS A 155 -4.11 -10.84 15.05
CA LYS A 155 -3.23 -12.01 15.09
C LYS A 155 -4.10 -13.23 15.37
N PRO A 156 -4.78 -13.76 14.35
CA PRO A 156 -5.65 -14.90 14.50
C PRO A 156 -4.85 -16.14 14.92
N ASP A 157 -5.46 -17.01 15.71
CA ASP A 157 -4.93 -18.35 15.88
C ASP A 157 -5.09 -19.18 14.59
N ASN A 158 -4.37 -20.30 14.53
CA ASN A 158 -4.36 -21.12 13.32
C ASN A 158 -5.73 -21.71 12.97
N ILE A 159 -6.58 -21.97 13.97
CA ILE A 159 -7.92 -22.53 13.78
C ILE A 159 -8.83 -21.45 13.17
N ALA A 160 -8.88 -20.27 13.77
CA ALA A 160 -9.66 -19.15 13.25
C ALA A 160 -9.23 -18.79 11.81
N PHE A 161 -7.92 -18.74 11.55
CA PHE A 161 -7.41 -18.46 10.22
C PHE A 161 -7.80 -19.53 9.20
N SER A 162 -7.62 -20.82 9.51
CA SER A 162 -7.94 -21.91 8.61
C SER A 162 -9.44 -22.03 8.36
N LEU A 163 -10.25 -21.81 9.38
CA LEU A 163 -11.73 -21.83 9.25
C LEU A 163 -12.21 -20.68 8.36
N TYR A 164 -11.71 -19.47 8.60
CA TYR A 164 -12.07 -18.31 7.78
C TYR A 164 -11.67 -18.50 6.31
N ARG A 165 -10.49 -19.05 6.06
CA ARG A 165 -10.05 -19.39 4.70
C ARG A 165 -11.01 -20.37 4.04
N PHE A 166 -11.33 -21.47 4.73
CA PHE A 166 -12.23 -22.51 4.20
C PHE A 166 -13.62 -21.95 3.91
N MET A 167 -14.18 -21.13 4.82
CA MET A 167 -15.53 -20.61 4.70
C MET A 167 -15.65 -19.48 3.65
N PHE A 168 -14.63 -18.65 3.47
CA PHE A 168 -14.76 -17.42 2.69
C PHE A 168 -13.72 -17.30 1.56
N THR A 169 -12.43 -17.40 1.84
CA THR A 169 -11.42 -16.89 0.92
C THR A 169 -10.84 -17.93 -0.05
N ASP A 170 -10.93 -19.24 0.23
CA ASP A 170 -10.35 -20.24 -0.67
C ASP A 170 -11.25 -20.51 -1.88
N THR A 171 -12.34 -21.27 -1.71
CA THR A 171 -13.21 -21.65 -2.82
C THR A 171 -14.49 -20.84 -2.91
N THR A 172 -15.05 -20.45 -1.77
CA THR A 172 -16.34 -19.78 -1.67
C THR A 172 -16.33 -18.42 -2.38
N TRP A 173 -15.26 -17.63 -2.20
CA TRP A 173 -15.09 -16.36 -2.87
C TRP A 173 -15.18 -16.47 -4.39
N ASN A 174 -14.37 -17.33 -4.98
CA ASN A 174 -14.38 -17.55 -6.43
C ASN A 174 -15.73 -18.07 -6.94
N LYS A 175 -16.34 -19.02 -6.23
CA LYS A 175 -17.64 -19.55 -6.61
C LYS A 175 -18.70 -18.46 -6.63
N GLN A 176 -18.79 -17.67 -5.57
CA GLN A 176 -19.72 -16.56 -5.47
C GLN A 176 -19.50 -15.53 -6.59
N ARG A 177 -18.25 -15.13 -6.82
CA ARG A 177 -17.94 -14.20 -7.91
C ARG A 177 -18.35 -14.76 -9.26
N GLY A 178 -18.13 -16.05 -9.49
CA GLY A 178 -18.57 -16.73 -10.70
C GLY A 178 -20.09 -16.71 -10.90
N GLU A 179 -20.89 -16.86 -9.85
CA GLU A 179 -22.35 -16.78 -9.90
C GLU A 179 -22.84 -15.37 -10.28
N PHE A 180 -22.12 -14.32 -9.89
CA PHE A 180 -22.41 -12.94 -10.26
C PHE A 180 -21.85 -12.50 -11.63
N GLY A 181 -21.30 -13.42 -12.42
CA GLY A 181 -20.82 -13.09 -13.77
C GLY A 181 -19.37 -12.59 -13.83
N TYR A 182 -18.65 -12.62 -12.73
CA TYR A 182 -17.22 -12.30 -12.68
C TYR A 182 -16.38 -13.50 -13.12
N ARG A 183 -15.10 -13.25 -13.41
CA ARG A 183 -14.12 -14.29 -13.74
C ARG A 183 -13.80 -15.13 -12.51
N ILE A 184 -13.56 -16.42 -12.75
CA ILE A 184 -13.09 -17.37 -11.72
C ILE A 184 -11.62 -17.65 -12.01
N TYR A 185 -10.80 -17.63 -10.98
CA TYR A 185 -9.35 -17.86 -11.06
C TYR A 185 -8.98 -19.10 -10.26
N SER A 186 -8.09 -19.92 -10.80
CA SER A 186 -7.63 -21.15 -10.17
C SER A 186 -6.33 -20.98 -9.37
N GLY A 187 -5.57 -19.94 -9.69
CA GLY A 187 -4.24 -19.71 -9.12
C GLY A 187 -4.27 -18.88 -7.85
N GLY A 188 -3.35 -19.24 -6.92
CA GLY A 188 -3.05 -18.47 -5.72
C GLY A 188 -4.13 -18.50 -4.63
N LYS A 189 -3.81 -17.87 -3.53
CA LYS A 189 -4.71 -17.73 -2.38
C LYS A 189 -5.08 -16.28 -2.17
N LEU A 190 -6.33 -16.03 -1.80
CA LEU A 190 -6.81 -14.68 -1.55
C LEU A 190 -6.27 -14.12 -0.22
N MET A 191 -6.01 -14.97 0.79
CA MET A 191 -5.54 -14.53 2.10
C MET A 191 -4.32 -15.34 2.55
N GLU A 192 -3.31 -14.62 3.09
CA GLU A 192 -2.07 -15.20 3.61
C GLU A 192 -1.65 -14.56 4.95
N LEU A 193 -0.84 -15.29 5.71
CA LEU A 193 -0.26 -14.81 6.96
C LEU A 193 1.18 -14.32 6.73
N PHE A 194 1.47 -13.12 7.23
CA PHE A 194 2.83 -12.61 7.41
C PHE A 194 3.01 -12.23 8.88
N ASN A 195 3.96 -12.86 9.56
CA ASN A 195 4.20 -12.68 10.99
C ASN A 195 2.91 -12.82 11.85
N ASN A 196 2.12 -13.85 11.56
CA ASN A 196 0.83 -14.11 12.19
C ASN A 196 -0.24 -13.01 12.02
N VAL A 197 -0.05 -12.09 11.09
CA VAL A 197 -1.06 -11.11 10.69
C VAL A 197 -1.64 -11.53 9.34
N ALA A 198 -2.96 -11.56 9.24
CA ALA A 198 -3.65 -11.93 8.01
C ALA A 198 -3.73 -10.74 7.04
N TYR A 199 -3.40 -10.99 5.78
CA TYR A 199 -3.47 -10.01 4.70
C TYR A 199 -4.17 -10.60 3.48
N ILE A 200 -4.84 -9.73 2.74
CA ILE A 200 -5.48 -10.05 1.46
C ILE A 200 -4.48 -9.84 0.31
N ASN A 201 -4.45 -10.77 -0.61
CA ASN A 201 -3.79 -10.60 -1.89
C ASN A 201 -4.63 -9.65 -2.76
N VAL A 202 -4.17 -8.40 -2.87
CA VAL A 202 -4.89 -7.34 -3.59
C VAL A 202 -5.00 -7.66 -5.07
N ASN A 203 -3.95 -8.23 -5.69
CA ASN A 203 -4.01 -8.67 -7.08
C ASN A 203 -5.17 -9.67 -7.28
N HIS A 204 -5.28 -10.67 -6.42
CA HIS A 204 -6.36 -11.64 -6.50
C HIS A 204 -7.75 -10.99 -6.30
N SER A 205 -7.87 -10.11 -5.32
CA SER A 205 -9.12 -9.39 -5.06
C SER A 205 -9.55 -8.57 -6.26
N LEU A 206 -8.67 -7.71 -6.81
CA LEU A 206 -8.96 -6.89 -7.97
C LEU A 206 -9.37 -7.72 -9.20
N ASN A 207 -8.67 -8.81 -9.45
CA ASN A 207 -9.03 -9.73 -10.53
C ASN A 207 -10.44 -10.31 -10.38
N SER A 208 -10.90 -10.54 -9.14
CA SER A 208 -12.23 -11.08 -8.86
C SER A 208 -13.39 -10.11 -9.18
N PHE A 209 -13.10 -8.86 -9.47
CA PHE A 209 -14.07 -7.87 -9.94
C PHE A 209 -14.14 -7.72 -11.46
N LEU A 210 -13.29 -8.44 -12.21
CA LEU A 210 -13.35 -8.43 -13.67
C LEU A 210 -14.49 -9.30 -14.18
N THR A 211 -15.35 -8.74 -15.04
CA THR A 211 -16.43 -9.50 -15.65
C THR A 211 -15.91 -10.48 -16.72
N ARG A 212 -16.66 -11.55 -16.98
CA ARG A 212 -16.23 -12.60 -17.93
C ARG A 212 -16.08 -12.10 -19.36
N ASN A 213 -16.83 -11.06 -19.73
CA ASN A 213 -16.95 -10.61 -21.12
C ASN A 213 -15.82 -9.67 -21.56
N ILE A 214 -14.94 -9.23 -20.63
CA ILE A 214 -13.83 -8.35 -20.96
C ILE A 214 -12.70 -9.16 -21.63
N LYS A 215 -12.07 -8.58 -22.65
CA LYS A 215 -10.90 -9.17 -23.29
C LYS A 215 -9.72 -9.26 -22.33
N ASN A 216 -8.89 -10.29 -22.48
CA ASN A 216 -7.73 -10.48 -21.60
C ASN A 216 -6.76 -9.30 -21.62
N GLU A 217 -6.51 -8.72 -22.79
CA GLU A 217 -5.64 -7.53 -22.92
C GLU A 217 -6.15 -6.33 -22.14
N THR A 218 -7.47 -6.13 -22.15
CA THR A 218 -8.11 -5.05 -21.37
C THR A 218 -8.03 -5.34 -19.88
N CYS A 219 -8.26 -6.59 -19.46
CA CYS A 219 -8.09 -7.02 -18.07
C CYS A 219 -6.68 -6.74 -17.56
N GLU A 220 -5.66 -7.12 -18.36
CA GLU A 220 -4.25 -6.88 -18.02
C GLU A 220 -3.94 -5.40 -17.80
N LYS A 221 -4.43 -4.53 -18.70
CA LYS A 221 -4.25 -3.07 -18.57
C LYS A 221 -4.90 -2.51 -17.30
N ILE A 222 -6.15 -2.92 -17.02
CA ILE A 222 -6.90 -2.46 -15.85
C ILE A 222 -6.18 -2.85 -14.56
N ILE A 223 -5.81 -4.13 -14.43
CA ILE A 223 -5.18 -4.64 -13.21
C ILE A 223 -3.80 -4.02 -12.99
N ASN A 224 -2.96 -3.95 -14.03
CA ASN A 224 -1.66 -3.30 -13.91
C ASN A 224 -1.78 -1.82 -13.54
N TYR A 225 -2.76 -1.11 -14.08
CA TYR A 225 -3.02 0.28 -13.70
C TYR A 225 -3.36 0.40 -12.20
N GLN A 226 -4.27 -0.41 -11.69
CA GLN A 226 -4.68 -0.36 -10.30
C GLN A 226 -3.54 -0.77 -9.34
N LEU A 227 -2.78 -1.79 -9.69
CA LEU A 227 -1.62 -2.21 -8.89
C LEU A 227 -0.53 -1.13 -8.86
N ASN A 228 -0.22 -0.50 -9.99
CA ASN A 228 0.74 0.62 -10.06
C ASN A 228 0.25 1.86 -9.30
N LYS A 229 -1.06 2.14 -9.36
CA LYS A 229 -1.70 3.19 -8.58
C LYS A 229 -1.51 2.94 -7.09
N LEU A 230 -1.75 1.72 -6.63
CA LEU A 230 -1.57 1.35 -5.23
C LEU A 230 -0.10 1.36 -4.79
N GLU A 231 0.84 0.93 -5.63
CA GLU A 231 2.28 1.06 -5.33
C GLU A 231 2.71 2.52 -5.17
N THR A 232 2.14 3.41 -6.00
CA THR A 232 2.44 4.84 -5.94
C THR A 232 1.78 5.51 -4.73
N TYR A 233 0.58 5.08 -4.39
CA TYR A 233 -0.26 5.64 -3.33
C TYR A 233 -0.73 4.54 -2.35
N PRO A 234 0.14 3.99 -1.49
CA PRO A 234 -0.18 2.87 -0.61
C PRO A 234 -1.34 3.11 0.36
N HIS A 235 -1.66 4.37 0.64
CA HIS A 235 -2.78 4.73 1.51
C HIS A 235 -4.16 4.42 0.90
N LEU A 236 -4.22 4.12 -0.40
CA LEU A 236 -5.47 3.73 -1.07
C LEU A 236 -5.83 2.24 -0.87
N HIS A 237 -5.06 1.51 -0.06
CA HIS A 237 -5.22 0.07 0.11
C HIS A 237 -6.60 -0.37 0.64
N ASP A 238 -7.29 0.51 1.34
CA ASP A 238 -8.62 0.27 1.92
C ASP A 238 -9.78 0.77 1.04
N SER A 239 -9.49 1.38 -0.09
CA SER A 239 -10.51 1.96 -0.98
C SER A 239 -10.33 1.58 -2.45
N ILE A 240 -9.19 1.03 -2.85
CA ILE A 240 -8.87 0.76 -4.26
C ILE A 240 -9.83 -0.20 -4.94
N GLU A 241 -10.49 -1.07 -4.20
CA GLU A 241 -11.51 -1.98 -4.73
C GLU A 241 -12.71 -1.24 -5.32
N PHE A 242 -13.05 -0.05 -4.78
CA PHE A 242 -14.15 0.76 -5.29
C PHE A 242 -13.85 1.42 -6.64
N ASP A 243 -12.59 1.49 -7.02
CA ASP A 243 -12.18 2.01 -8.33
C ASP A 243 -12.40 0.98 -9.46
N ILE A 244 -12.53 -0.30 -9.13
CA ILE A 244 -12.76 -1.40 -10.06
C ILE A 244 -14.10 -2.09 -9.86
N SER A 245 -14.60 -2.11 -8.62
CA SER A 245 -15.87 -2.75 -8.27
C SER A 245 -17.06 -1.93 -8.74
N ARG A 246 -18.03 -2.59 -9.33
CA ARG A 246 -19.30 -2.00 -9.73
C ARG A 246 -20.41 -2.51 -8.85
N SER A 247 -20.49 -1.96 -7.67
CA SER A 247 -21.55 -2.30 -6.72
C SER A 247 -22.89 -1.62 -7.04
N SER A 248 -22.85 -0.49 -7.74
CA SER A 248 -24.06 0.24 -8.12
C SER A 248 -23.85 1.04 -9.42
N TYR A 249 -24.82 1.01 -10.30
CA TYR A 249 -24.85 1.85 -11.51
C TYR A 249 -25.54 3.17 -11.20
N THR A 250 -24.86 4.28 -11.51
CA THR A 250 -25.42 5.64 -11.45
C THR A 250 -25.28 6.30 -12.81
N PHE A 251 -26.04 7.38 -13.08
CA PHE A 251 -25.93 8.14 -14.32
C PHE A 251 -24.53 8.74 -14.54
N GLU A 252 -23.72 8.89 -13.49
CA GLU A 252 -22.35 9.43 -13.53
C GLU A 252 -21.28 8.33 -13.69
N THR A 253 -21.69 7.04 -13.65
CA THR A 253 -20.74 5.92 -13.65
C THR A 253 -19.88 5.92 -14.91
N ASP A 254 -20.49 6.10 -16.10
CA ASP A 254 -19.78 6.11 -17.38
C ASP A 254 -18.80 7.26 -17.49
N GLU A 255 -19.16 8.44 -16.98
CA GLU A 255 -18.30 9.62 -16.98
C GLU A 255 -17.12 9.42 -16.05
N LYS A 256 -17.38 8.98 -14.83
CA LYS A 256 -16.34 8.72 -13.81
C LYS A 256 -15.34 7.66 -14.23
N PHE A 257 -15.81 6.52 -14.75
CA PHE A 257 -14.92 5.47 -15.27
C PHE A 257 -14.24 5.92 -16.56
N GLY A 258 -14.94 6.66 -17.44
CA GLY A 258 -14.36 7.24 -18.63
C GLY A 258 -13.20 8.18 -18.31
N GLU A 259 -13.30 8.99 -17.27
CA GLU A 259 -12.21 9.86 -16.81
C GLU A 259 -11.05 9.08 -16.18
N GLU A 260 -11.33 8.09 -15.33
CA GLU A 260 -10.30 7.28 -14.66
C GLU A 260 -9.46 6.47 -15.66
N TYR A 261 -10.10 5.83 -16.64
CA TYR A 261 -9.45 4.89 -17.56
C TYR A 261 -9.19 5.42 -18.96
N LYS A 262 -9.48 6.69 -19.26
CA LYS A 262 -9.37 7.29 -20.62
C LYS A 262 -8.02 7.14 -21.32
N ASN A 263 -6.94 7.02 -20.54
CA ASN A 263 -5.58 6.85 -21.05
C ASN A 263 -5.10 5.40 -21.04
N ILE A 264 -5.96 4.45 -20.63
CA ILE A 264 -5.60 3.07 -20.37
C ILE A 264 -6.32 2.14 -21.34
N ILE A 265 -7.62 2.35 -21.51
CA ILE A 265 -8.48 1.58 -22.40
C ILE A 265 -9.37 2.51 -23.22
N ASP A 266 -9.81 2.05 -24.38
CA ASP A 266 -10.68 2.87 -25.22
C ASP A 266 -12.14 2.89 -24.69
N ARG A 267 -12.93 3.87 -25.16
CA ARG A 267 -14.32 4.04 -24.72
C ARG A 267 -15.20 2.83 -25.02
N LYS A 268 -14.93 2.08 -26.10
CA LYS A 268 -15.68 0.88 -26.44
C LYS A 268 -15.38 -0.24 -25.46
N GLU A 269 -14.13 -0.37 -25.01
CA GLU A 269 -13.72 -1.33 -23.99
C GLU A 269 -14.35 -0.98 -22.63
N ILE A 270 -14.43 0.30 -22.28
CA ILE A 270 -15.13 0.77 -21.07
C ILE A 270 -16.61 0.34 -21.12
N ILE A 271 -17.29 0.55 -22.24
CA ILE A 271 -18.69 0.15 -22.41
C ILE A 271 -18.87 -1.37 -22.33
N GLN A 272 -17.92 -2.15 -22.87
CA GLN A 272 -17.98 -3.61 -22.79
C GLN A 272 -17.72 -4.16 -21.38
N TRP A 273 -17.00 -3.41 -20.58
CA TRP A 273 -16.80 -3.74 -19.17
C TRP A 273 -18.06 -3.48 -18.35
N HIS A 274 -18.90 -2.57 -18.78
CA HIS A 274 -20.24 -2.30 -18.27
C HIS A 274 -21.27 -3.31 -18.75
#